data_054f7b1b2d8d2eb4e742c449270b06da
#
_entry.id   054f7b1b2d8d2eb4e742c449270b06da
#
_cell.length_a   1.000
_cell.length_b   1.000
_cell.length_c   1.000
_cell.angle_alpha   90.00
_cell.angle_beta   90.00
_cell.angle_gamma   90.00
#
_symmetry.space_group_name_H-M   'P 1'
#
loop_
_entity.id
_entity.type
_entity.pdbx_description
1 polymer ?
#
loop_
_entity_poly.entity_id
_entity_poly.type
_entity_poly.pdbx_seq_one_letter_code
_entity_poly.pdbx_strand_id
1 'polypeptide(L)'
;MAKKKAPAPTAAELKDLAQRLETLLRLRTLPIGMRHFDDEASFDAVPGLRRPKPGRHFSTCQLVTQARVAGLTVGIRHENVRPWSNCGGVIGLNAPSDDYLSGRKMAGVWFADLKNARLHQAQMPRVTPGRHIGLVVSPLRSARLDPPDICLFYGTPGQTILFVNGLQHGRYKRYDMSITGESACADSWGRALATRKTSISIPCYAERRYGGVADDEMLVACPPDEFRRGVEGLEALSKVGLRYPIPPYGANMDPAEGMDVSYGAGGKRSA
;
A
#
# COMPACT_ATOMS: atom_id res chain seq x y z
N MET A 1 14.66 -19.84 22.57
CA MET A 1 13.30 -20.34 22.21
C MET A 1 12.70 -19.49 21.13
N ALA A 2 12.46 -20.02 19.94
CA ALA A 2 11.77 -19.29 18.87
C ALA A 2 10.32 -19.02 19.31
N LYS A 3 9.93 -17.76 19.45
CA LYS A 3 8.53 -17.39 19.74
C LYS A 3 7.67 -17.94 18.59
N LYS A 4 6.69 -18.79 18.91
CA LYS A 4 5.69 -19.28 17.96
C LYS A 4 5.09 -18.08 17.23
N LYS A 5 5.14 -18.08 15.89
CA LYS A 5 4.56 -16.99 15.07
C LYS A 5 3.06 -16.91 15.39
N ALA A 6 2.57 -15.73 15.76
CA ALA A 6 1.15 -15.54 15.99
C ALA A 6 0.36 -15.86 14.70
N PRO A 7 -0.86 -16.39 14.79
CA PRO A 7 -1.69 -16.64 13.61
C PRO A 7 -1.96 -15.34 12.83
N ALA A 8 -2.21 -15.47 11.52
CA ALA A 8 -2.61 -14.32 10.72
C ALA A 8 -3.91 -13.72 11.27
N PRO A 9 -4.06 -12.38 11.24
CA PRO A 9 -5.30 -11.76 11.69
C PRO A 9 -6.48 -12.19 10.81
N THR A 10 -7.64 -12.38 11.43
CA THR A 10 -8.91 -12.64 10.75
C THR A 10 -9.42 -11.38 10.04
N ALA A 11 -10.43 -11.52 9.18
CA ALA A 11 -11.08 -10.39 8.53
C ALA A 11 -11.69 -9.41 9.56
N ALA A 12 -12.24 -9.90 10.65
CA ALA A 12 -12.82 -9.08 11.73
C ALA A 12 -11.74 -8.27 12.46
N GLU A 13 -10.61 -8.89 12.79
CA GLU A 13 -9.46 -8.19 13.40
C GLU A 13 -8.87 -7.14 12.44
N LEU A 14 -8.77 -7.46 11.15
CA LEU A 14 -8.27 -6.51 10.15
C LEU A 14 -9.22 -5.31 9.97
N LYS A 15 -10.53 -5.52 10.09
CA LYS A 15 -11.51 -4.44 10.10
C LYS A 15 -11.26 -3.47 11.27
N ASP A 16 -11.10 -3.98 12.49
CA ASP A 16 -10.80 -3.16 13.66
C ASP A 16 -9.46 -2.42 13.50
N LEU A 17 -8.41 -3.13 13.11
CA LEU A 17 -7.11 -2.55 12.86
C LEU A 17 -7.13 -1.44 11.80
N ALA A 18 -7.90 -1.61 10.73
CA ALA A 18 -8.04 -0.59 9.69
C ALA A 18 -8.70 0.68 10.23
N GLN A 19 -9.78 0.55 11.00
CA GLN A 19 -10.47 1.69 11.62
C GLN A 19 -9.56 2.44 12.60
N ARG A 20 -8.77 1.71 13.38
CA ARG A 20 -7.77 2.29 14.28
C ARG A 20 -6.69 3.04 13.50
N LEU A 21 -6.16 2.45 12.43
CA LEU A 21 -5.17 3.10 11.56
C LEU A 21 -5.73 4.38 10.93
N GLU A 22 -6.96 4.33 10.39
CA GLU A 22 -7.66 5.48 9.82
C GLU A 22 -7.71 6.64 10.83
N THR A 23 -8.05 6.34 12.09
CA THR A 23 -8.13 7.31 13.18
C THR A 23 -6.75 7.84 13.59
N LEU A 24 -5.80 6.94 13.84
CA LEU A 24 -4.46 7.29 14.34
C LEU A 24 -3.67 8.15 13.37
N LEU A 25 -3.78 7.86 12.07
CA LEU A 25 -3.07 8.59 11.02
C LEU A 25 -3.94 9.62 10.30
N ARG A 26 -5.26 9.68 10.57
CA ARG A 26 -6.21 10.55 9.83
C ARG A 26 -6.08 10.34 8.31
N LEU A 27 -6.14 9.07 7.88
CA LEU A 27 -5.97 8.72 6.47
C LEU A 27 -7.07 9.34 5.61
N ARG A 28 -6.70 9.83 4.44
CA ARG A 28 -7.67 10.41 3.47
C ARG A 28 -8.49 9.36 2.73
N THR A 29 -7.96 8.15 2.64
CA THR A 29 -8.59 7.03 1.94
C THR A 29 -8.49 5.75 2.76
N LEU A 30 -9.33 4.77 2.43
CA LEU A 30 -9.47 3.55 3.20
C LEU A 30 -8.23 2.64 3.03
N PRO A 31 -7.75 2.03 4.11
CA PRO A 31 -6.90 0.85 4.01
C PRO A 31 -7.65 -0.29 3.31
N ILE A 32 -6.97 -0.97 2.40
CA ILE A 32 -7.55 -2.02 1.57
C ILE A 32 -6.76 -3.31 1.66
N GLY A 33 -7.41 -4.43 1.38
CA GLY A 33 -6.81 -5.73 1.20
C GLY A 33 -6.81 -6.14 -0.26
N MET A 34 -5.82 -6.94 -0.66
CA MET A 34 -5.78 -7.65 -1.94
C MET A 34 -5.68 -9.14 -1.68
N ARG A 35 -6.42 -9.94 -2.47
CA ARG A 35 -6.36 -11.39 -2.42
C ARG A 35 -6.46 -11.99 -3.81
N HIS A 36 -5.55 -12.93 -4.11
CA HIS A 36 -5.63 -13.79 -5.26
C HIS A 36 -6.57 -14.97 -5.01
N PHE A 37 -7.15 -15.47 -6.08
CA PHE A 37 -8.03 -16.64 -6.07
C PHE A 37 -7.56 -17.63 -7.12
N ASP A 38 -7.55 -18.91 -6.75
CA ASP A 38 -7.09 -20.02 -7.59
C ASP A 38 -8.25 -20.74 -8.28
N ASP A 39 -9.49 -20.55 -7.81
CA ASP A 39 -10.70 -21.16 -8.35
C ASP A 39 -11.87 -20.17 -8.42
N GLU A 40 -12.80 -20.46 -9.34
CA GLU A 40 -13.97 -19.62 -9.61
C GLU A 40 -14.95 -19.57 -8.45
N ALA A 41 -15.18 -20.69 -7.79
CA ALA A 41 -16.18 -20.77 -6.73
C ALA A 41 -15.80 -19.86 -5.55
N SER A 42 -14.55 -19.89 -5.11
CA SER A 42 -14.02 -19.01 -4.06
C SER A 42 -14.03 -17.54 -4.47
N PHE A 43 -13.67 -17.24 -5.74
CA PHE A 43 -13.70 -15.89 -6.27
C PHE A 43 -15.12 -15.33 -6.30
N ASP A 44 -16.08 -16.13 -6.79
CA ASP A 44 -17.48 -15.74 -6.93
C ASP A 44 -18.22 -15.64 -5.59
N ALA A 45 -17.76 -16.38 -4.58
CA ALA A 45 -18.31 -16.36 -3.23
C ALA A 45 -17.97 -15.11 -2.43
N VAL A 46 -17.07 -14.22 -2.92
CA VAL A 46 -16.71 -12.99 -2.19
C VAL A 46 -17.93 -12.07 -2.04
N PRO A 47 -18.34 -11.74 -0.81
CA PRO A 47 -19.58 -10.98 -0.59
C PRO A 47 -19.51 -9.59 -1.22
N GLY A 48 -20.54 -9.21 -1.98
CA GLY A 48 -20.66 -7.89 -2.61
C GLY A 48 -19.60 -7.60 -3.66
N LEU A 49 -19.03 -8.65 -4.26
CA LEU A 49 -18.07 -8.56 -5.35
C LEU A 49 -18.68 -7.84 -6.56
N ARG A 50 -18.04 -6.78 -6.99
CA ARG A 50 -18.34 -6.11 -8.26
C ARG A 50 -17.33 -6.51 -9.31
N ARG A 51 -17.81 -6.77 -10.53
CA ARG A 51 -16.98 -7.15 -11.67
C ARG A 51 -17.10 -6.11 -12.77
N PRO A 52 -16.08 -5.96 -13.62
CA PRO A 52 -16.22 -5.22 -14.85
C PRO A 52 -17.36 -5.77 -15.70
N LYS A 53 -18.09 -4.89 -16.40
CA LYS A 53 -19.04 -5.34 -17.44
C LYS A 53 -18.28 -6.07 -18.55
N PRO A 54 -18.89 -7.01 -19.27
CA PRO A 54 -18.26 -7.67 -20.41
C PRO A 54 -17.59 -6.67 -21.36
N GLY A 55 -16.39 -6.99 -21.84
CA GLY A 55 -15.59 -6.13 -22.69
C GLY A 55 -14.95 -4.90 -22.03
N ARG A 56 -15.13 -4.71 -20.72
CA ARG A 56 -14.45 -3.64 -19.98
C ARG A 56 -13.15 -4.14 -19.35
N HIS A 57 -12.12 -3.32 -19.49
CA HIS A 57 -10.79 -3.59 -18.96
C HIS A 57 -10.38 -2.51 -17.97
N PHE A 58 -9.68 -2.90 -16.92
CA PHE A 58 -9.17 -1.99 -15.89
C PHE A 58 -7.67 -2.20 -15.68
N SER A 59 -6.99 -1.14 -15.29
CA SER A 59 -5.68 -1.25 -14.66
C SER A 59 -5.84 -1.60 -13.17
N THR A 60 -4.82 -2.19 -12.56
CA THR A 60 -4.84 -2.46 -11.11
C THR A 60 -4.98 -1.16 -10.30
N CYS A 61 -4.40 -0.05 -10.76
CA CYS A 61 -4.55 1.27 -10.13
C CYS A 61 -6.03 1.68 -10.03
N GLN A 62 -6.83 1.44 -11.09
CA GLN A 62 -8.25 1.78 -11.09
C GLN A 62 -9.06 0.90 -10.11
N LEU A 63 -8.69 -0.37 -9.93
CA LEU A 63 -9.32 -1.23 -8.92
C LEU A 63 -8.99 -0.75 -7.51
N VAL A 64 -7.73 -0.46 -7.26
CA VAL A 64 -7.27 0.09 -5.98
C VAL A 64 -8.04 1.36 -5.64
N THR A 65 -8.23 2.26 -6.61
CA THR A 65 -8.98 3.50 -6.40
C THR A 65 -10.45 3.24 -6.09
N GLN A 66 -11.10 2.32 -6.79
CA GLN A 66 -12.50 1.97 -6.50
C GLN A 66 -12.66 1.44 -5.08
N ALA A 67 -11.68 0.68 -4.58
CA ALA A 67 -11.71 0.17 -3.22
C ALA A 67 -11.37 1.25 -2.19
N ARG A 68 -10.24 1.98 -2.36
CA ARG A 68 -9.76 2.93 -1.35
C ARG A 68 -10.58 4.22 -1.25
N VAL A 69 -11.16 4.68 -2.36
CA VAL A 69 -11.91 5.96 -2.42
C VAL A 69 -13.42 5.70 -2.36
N ALA A 70 -13.93 4.80 -3.20
CA ALA A 70 -15.36 4.55 -3.29
C ALA A 70 -15.87 3.44 -2.35
N GLY A 71 -14.98 2.76 -1.62
CA GLY A 71 -15.37 1.73 -0.66
C GLY A 71 -15.90 0.44 -1.29
N LEU A 72 -15.60 0.18 -2.56
CA LEU A 72 -16.12 -0.97 -3.32
C LEU A 72 -15.24 -2.21 -3.12
N THR A 73 -15.88 -3.39 -3.12
CA THR A 73 -15.20 -4.66 -3.32
C THR A 73 -15.25 -4.98 -4.79
N VAL A 74 -14.10 -5.01 -5.43
CA VAL A 74 -13.96 -5.16 -6.89
C VAL A 74 -13.01 -6.29 -7.22
N GLY A 75 -13.37 -7.10 -8.21
CA GLY A 75 -12.55 -8.21 -8.67
C GLY A 75 -12.39 -8.21 -10.18
N ILE A 76 -11.21 -8.66 -10.61
CA ILE A 76 -10.89 -8.89 -12.03
C ILE A 76 -10.31 -10.26 -12.23
N ARG A 77 -10.51 -10.78 -13.44
CA ARG A 77 -9.85 -11.96 -13.99
C ARG A 77 -8.90 -11.52 -15.11
N HIS A 78 -8.16 -12.47 -15.67
CA HIS A 78 -7.19 -12.21 -16.74
C HIS A 78 -7.80 -11.45 -17.94
N GLU A 79 -9.04 -11.76 -18.35
CA GLU A 79 -9.73 -11.10 -19.45
C GLU A 79 -10.12 -9.65 -19.18
N ASN A 80 -10.19 -9.26 -17.92
CA ASN A 80 -10.54 -7.89 -17.52
C ASN A 80 -9.32 -6.99 -17.34
N VAL A 81 -8.12 -7.55 -17.35
CA VAL A 81 -6.89 -6.75 -17.27
C VAL A 81 -6.66 -6.02 -18.58
N ARG A 82 -6.34 -4.73 -18.49
CA ARG A 82 -6.08 -3.90 -19.67
C ARG A 82 -4.92 -4.48 -20.50
N PRO A 83 -5.14 -4.88 -21.76
CA PRO A 83 -4.18 -5.65 -22.55
C PRO A 83 -2.83 -4.97 -22.80
N TRP A 84 -2.82 -3.63 -22.85
CA TRP A 84 -1.61 -2.82 -23.10
C TRP A 84 -0.97 -2.28 -21.83
N SER A 85 -1.37 -2.76 -20.65
CA SER A 85 -0.78 -2.36 -19.38
C SER A 85 0.14 -3.45 -18.84
N ASN A 86 1.16 -3.04 -18.09
CA ASN A 86 2.06 -3.97 -17.39
C ASN A 86 1.38 -4.61 -16.15
N CYS A 87 0.22 -4.09 -15.75
CA CYS A 87 -0.46 -4.46 -14.50
C CYS A 87 -0.74 -5.95 -14.37
N GLY A 88 -1.18 -6.61 -15.45
CA GLY A 88 -1.48 -8.05 -15.44
C GLY A 88 -0.26 -8.90 -15.13
N GLY A 89 0.90 -8.53 -15.68
CA GLY A 89 2.17 -9.19 -15.43
C GLY A 89 2.67 -8.96 -14.00
N VAL A 90 2.43 -7.77 -13.43
CA VAL A 90 2.82 -7.45 -12.05
C VAL A 90 2.04 -8.30 -11.05
N ILE A 91 0.72 -8.43 -11.23
CA ILE A 91 -0.15 -9.20 -10.33
C ILE A 91 -0.28 -10.69 -10.70
N GLY A 92 0.38 -11.14 -11.75
CA GLY A 92 0.42 -12.56 -12.12
C GLY A 92 -0.86 -13.13 -12.76
N LEU A 93 -1.82 -12.28 -13.17
CA LEU A 93 -3.01 -12.74 -13.90
C LEU A 93 -2.71 -13.01 -15.38
N ASN A 94 -1.81 -12.24 -15.99
CA ASN A 94 -1.39 -12.41 -17.37
C ASN A 94 0.14 -12.50 -17.45
N ALA A 95 0.66 -13.27 -18.39
CA ALA A 95 2.07 -13.20 -18.73
C ALA A 95 2.38 -11.81 -19.32
N PRO A 96 3.52 -11.20 -18.97
CA PRO A 96 3.96 -9.98 -19.65
C PRO A 96 4.17 -10.26 -21.15
N SER A 97 3.76 -9.34 -22.02
CA SER A 97 3.99 -9.49 -23.46
C SER A 97 5.47 -9.34 -23.81
N ASP A 98 5.87 -9.93 -24.96
CA ASP A 98 7.23 -9.80 -25.48
C ASP A 98 7.63 -8.34 -25.74
N ASP A 99 6.67 -7.48 -26.07
CA ASP A 99 6.89 -6.04 -26.23
C ASP A 99 7.27 -5.36 -24.92
N TYR A 100 6.70 -5.81 -23.79
CA TYR A 100 7.14 -5.34 -22.48
C TYR A 100 8.50 -5.94 -22.10
N LEU A 101 8.65 -7.25 -22.18
CA LEU A 101 9.89 -7.94 -21.77
C LEU A 101 11.11 -7.48 -22.57
N SER A 102 10.94 -7.21 -23.88
CA SER A 102 11.98 -6.67 -24.73
C SER A 102 12.27 -5.18 -24.52
N GLY A 103 11.42 -4.47 -23.78
CA GLY A 103 11.51 -3.03 -23.57
C GLY A 103 10.94 -2.18 -24.70
N ARG A 104 10.45 -2.76 -25.81
CA ARG A 104 9.92 -1.99 -26.96
C ARG A 104 8.78 -1.03 -26.60
N LYS A 105 7.93 -1.43 -25.66
CA LYS A 105 6.83 -0.56 -25.16
C LYS A 105 7.29 0.66 -24.39
N MET A 106 8.52 0.64 -23.89
CA MET A 106 9.02 1.63 -22.94
C MET A 106 10.10 2.53 -23.52
N ALA A 107 10.86 2.01 -24.49
CA ALA A 107 11.92 2.76 -25.15
C ALA A 107 11.36 3.92 -25.99
N GLY A 108 12.00 5.07 -25.92
CA GLY A 108 11.55 6.32 -26.55
C GLY A 108 10.42 7.03 -25.83
N VAL A 109 9.88 6.44 -24.74
CA VAL A 109 8.80 7.03 -23.91
C VAL A 109 9.30 7.25 -22.49
N TRP A 110 9.56 6.16 -21.76
CA TRP A 110 10.03 6.20 -20.35
C TRP A 110 11.54 6.09 -20.23
N PHE A 111 12.17 5.43 -21.21
CA PHE A 111 13.61 5.22 -21.28
C PHE A 111 14.11 5.66 -22.66
N ALA A 112 15.29 6.26 -22.70
CA ALA A 112 15.88 6.75 -23.94
C ALA A 112 16.13 5.64 -24.96
N ASP A 113 16.41 4.41 -24.49
CA ASP A 113 16.80 3.29 -25.33
C ASP A 113 16.23 1.94 -24.86
N LEU A 114 16.37 0.92 -25.73
CA LEU A 114 15.93 -0.44 -25.47
C LEU A 114 16.72 -1.13 -24.35
N LYS A 115 17.98 -0.79 -24.16
CA LYS A 115 18.83 -1.43 -23.14
C LYS A 115 18.31 -1.10 -21.73
N ASN A 116 18.07 0.17 -21.48
CA ASN A 116 17.54 0.65 -20.19
C ASN A 116 16.10 0.17 -19.97
N ALA A 117 15.25 0.20 -21.01
CA ALA A 117 13.89 -0.31 -20.95
C ALA A 117 13.84 -1.81 -20.62
N ARG A 118 14.71 -2.61 -21.23
CA ARG A 118 14.82 -4.04 -20.97
C ARG A 118 15.33 -4.32 -19.55
N LEU A 119 16.33 -3.57 -19.09
CA LEU A 119 16.88 -3.69 -17.74
C LEU A 119 15.79 -3.42 -16.67
N HIS A 120 15.00 -2.36 -16.87
CA HIS A 120 13.85 -2.07 -16.00
C HIS A 120 12.87 -3.26 -15.95
N GLN A 121 12.49 -3.81 -17.10
CA GLN A 121 11.56 -4.94 -17.15
C GLN A 121 12.12 -6.21 -16.49
N ALA A 122 13.43 -6.47 -16.63
CA ALA A 122 14.10 -7.61 -16.01
C ALA A 122 14.17 -7.52 -14.48
N GLN A 123 14.22 -6.32 -13.92
CA GLN A 123 14.30 -6.08 -12.47
C GLN A 123 12.94 -5.93 -11.79
N MET A 124 11.87 -5.86 -12.56
CA MET A 124 10.53 -5.62 -12.03
C MET A 124 10.00 -6.83 -11.24
N PRO A 125 9.65 -6.67 -9.95
CA PRO A 125 8.99 -7.74 -9.19
C PRO A 125 7.65 -8.10 -9.82
N ARG A 126 7.40 -9.41 -9.95
CA ARG A 126 6.15 -9.94 -10.50
C ARG A 126 5.70 -11.17 -9.74
N VAL A 127 4.38 -11.32 -9.62
CA VAL A 127 3.79 -12.59 -9.23
C VAL A 127 3.87 -13.55 -10.41
N THR A 128 4.16 -14.82 -10.16
CA THR A 128 4.24 -15.84 -11.21
C THR A 128 2.89 -15.95 -11.93
N PRO A 129 2.86 -15.78 -13.27
CA PRO A 129 1.62 -15.84 -14.02
C PRO A 129 1.06 -17.27 -14.11
N GLY A 130 -0.26 -17.37 -14.35
CA GLY A 130 -0.96 -18.64 -14.58
C GLY A 130 -1.31 -19.44 -13.32
N ARG A 131 -0.94 -18.96 -12.13
CA ARG A 131 -1.33 -19.60 -10.87
C ARG A 131 -2.72 -19.19 -10.40
N HIS A 132 -3.07 -17.94 -10.60
CA HIS A 132 -4.29 -17.33 -10.07
C HIS A 132 -5.26 -16.99 -11.19
N ILE A 133 -6.54 -17.25 -10.99
CA ILE A 133 -7.59 -16.92 -11.96
C ILE A 133 -8.10 -15.49 -11.82
N GLY A 134 -7.96 -14.90 -10.64
CA GLY A 134 -8.48 -13.58 -10.35
C GLY A 134 -7.83 -12.91 -9.15
N LEU A 135 -8.03 -11.60 -9.06
CA LEU A 135 -7.65 -10.75 -7.94
C LEU A 135 -8.85 -9.96 -7.45
N VAL A 136 -9.08 -9.94 -6.14
CA VAL A 136 -10.08 -9.06 -5.50
C VAL A 136 -9.37 -8.03 -4.65
N VAL A 137 -9.84 -6.79 -4.74
CA VAL A 137 -9.44 -5.65 -3.90
C VAL A 137 -10.65 -5.18 -3.12
N SER A 138 -10.51 -5.02 -1.81
CA SER A 138 -11.62 -4.65 -0.92
C SER A 138 -11.14 -3.78 0.24
N PRO A 139 -11.95 -2.81 0.70
CA PRO A 139 -11.64 -2.12 1.95
C PRO A 139 -11.54 -3.11 3.11
N LEU A 140 -10.50 -3.00 3.93
CA LEU A 140 -10.34 -3.87 5.11
C LEU A 140 -11.53 -3.75 6.07
N ARG A 141 -12.08 -2.54 6.21
CA ARG A 141 -13.26 -2.29 7.07
C ARG A 141 -14.52 -3.06 6.66
N SER A 142 -14.58 -3.57 5.43
CA SER A 142 -15.71 -4.38 4.96
C SER A 142 -15.63 -5.85 5.39
N ALA A 143 -14.47 -6.32 5.86
CA ALA A 143 -14.20 -7.69 6.30
C ALA A 143 -14.58 -8.78 5.26
N ARG A 144 -14.42 -8.50 3.97
CA ARG A 144 -14.85 -9.40 2.88
C ARG A 144 -13.76 -10.34 2.35
N LEU A 145 -12.52 -10.10 2.74
CA LEU A 145 -11.36 -10.95 2.40
C LEU A 145 -10.82 -11.58 3.70
N ASP A 146 -10.87 -12.89 3.82
CA ASP A 146 -10.48 -13.60 5.05
C ASP A 146 -9.49 -14.73 4.79
N PRO A 147 -8.20 -14.53 5.07
CA PRO A 147 -7.52 -13.23 5.13
C PRO A 147 -7.18 -12.71 3.74
N PRO A 148 -6.89 -11.42 3.55
CA PRO A 148 -6.24 -10.94 2.33
C PRO A 148 -4.79 -11.43 2.26
N ASP A 149 -4.22 -11.46 1.05
CA ASP A 149 -2.81 -11.76 0.86
C ASP A 149 -1.92 -10.65 1.39
N ILE A 150 -2.32 -9.41 1.15
CA ILE A 150 -1.67 -8.20 1.63
C ILE A 150 -2.70 -7.15 2.05
N CYS A 151 -2.27 -6.29 2.98
CA CYS A 151 -2.94 -5.06 3.34
C CYS A 151 -2.13 -3.88 2.80
N LEU A 152 -2.80 -2.82 2.36
CA LEU A 152 -2.14 -1.62 1.89
C LEU A 152 -2.93 -0.36 2.25
N PHE A 153 -2.20 0.75 2.37
CA PHE A 153 -2.78 2.08 2.53
C PHE A 153 -1.91 3.14 1.85
N TYR A 154 -2.54 4.25 1.51
CA TYR A 154 -1.88 5.44 1.02
C TYR A 154 -1.83 6.49 2.13
N GLY A 155 -0.69 7.13 2.29
CA GLY A 155 -0.49 8.17 3.30
C GLY A 155 0.62 9.14 2.90
N THR A 156 0.66 10.28 3.57
CA THR A 156 1.77 11.24 3.42
C THR A 156 3.08 10.65 3.97
N PRO A 157 4.25 11.21 3.64
CA PRO A 157 5.51 10.79 4.26
C PRO A 157 5.48 10.80 5.79
N GLY A 158 4.83 11.80 6.41
CA GLY A 158 4.68 11.89 7.87
C GLY A 158 3.81 10.77 8.45
N GLN A 159 2.75 10.36 7.77
CA GLN A 159 1.92 9.21 8.15
C GLN A 159 2.68 7.90 7.97
N THR A 160 3.40 7.77 6.84
CA THR A 160 4.18 6.58 6.51
C THR A 160 5.30 6.33 7.52
N ILE A 161 6.07 7.36 7.90
CA ILE A 161 7.17 7.19 8.87
C ILE A 161 6.65 6.79 10.26
N LEU A 162 5.51 7.31 10.69
CA LEU A 162 4.89 6.89 11.95
C LEU A 162 4.45 5.44 11.91
N PHE A 163 3.89 4.94 10.81
CA PHE A 163 3.58 3.53 10.65
C PHE A 163 4.85 2.65 10.67
N VAL A 164 5.94 3.09 10.04
CA VAL A 164 7.25 2.42 10.12
C VAL A 164 7.76 2.36 11.55
N ASN A 165 7.64 3.46 12.31
CA ASN A 165 7.97 3.47 13.73
C ASN A 165 7.13 2.43 14.50
N GLY A 166 5.83 2.32 14.20
CA GLY A 166 4.95 1.28 14.74
C GLY A 166 5.44 -0.14 14.41
N LEU A 167 5.83 -0.39 13.17
CA LEU A 167 6.40 -1.67 12.74
C LEU A 167 7.68 -2.02 13.51
N GLN A 168 8.47 -1.03 13.90
CA GLN A 168 9.75 -1.18 14.59
C GLN A 168 9.63 -1.20 16.12
N HIS A 169 8.52 -0.71 16.69
CA HIS A 169 8.33 -0.53 18.12
C HIS A 169 8.58 -1.80 18.94
N GLY A 170 7.94 -2.91 18.59
CA GLY A 170 8.11 -4.18 19.31
C GLY A 170 9.25 -5.07 18.81
N ARG A 171 9.80 -4.77 17.64
CA ARG A 171 10.88 -5.53 17.01
C ARG A 171 11.58 -4.67 15.97
N TYR A 172 12.78 -4.25 16.26
CA TYR A 172 13.57 -3.46 15.31
C TYR A 172 13.91 -4.27 14.05
N LYS A 173 13.63 -3.67 12.90
CA LYS A 173 14.03 -4.11 11.57
C LYS A 173 14.12 -2.87 10.67
N ARG A 174 15.18 -2.77 9.87
CA ARG A 174 15.21 -1.76 8.79
C ARG A 174 14.23 -2.15 7.68
N TYR A 175 13.58 -1.14 7.13
CA TYR A 175 12.74 -1.27 5.95
C TYR A 175 13.40 -0.49 4.82
N ASP A 176 13.50 -1.15 3.66
CA ASP A 176 14.03 -0.54 2.45
C ASP A 176 12.85 -0.07 1.60
N MET A 177 13.00 1.10 1.01
CA MET A 177 12.10 1.57 -0.05
C MET A 177 12.61 1.06 -1.39
N SER A 178 11.69 0.56 -2.21
CA SER A 178 11.98 0.25 -3.61
C SER A 178 11.24 1.26 -4.48
N ILE A 179 11.96 1.88 -5.40
CA ILE A 179 11.44 2.97 -6.22
C ILE A 179 11.81 2.73 -7.67
N THR A 180 10.80 2.64 -8.52
CA THR A 180 10.93 2.77 -9.96
C THR A 180 10.03 3.88 -10.46
N GLY A 181 10.46 4.65 -11.45
CA GLY A 181 9.69 5.78 -11.98
C GLY A 181 8.48 5.33 -12.80
N GLU A 182 8.55 4.17 -13.41
CA GLU A 182 7.46 3.56 -14.19
C GLU A 182 7.02 2.25 -13.55
N SER A 183 5.72 1.97 -13.57
CA SER A 183 5.12 0.77 -12.95
C SER A 183 5.50 0.57 -11.48
N ALA A 184 5.51 1.62 -10.67
CA ALA A 184 5.81 1.55 -9.23
C ALA A 184 4.87 0.60 -8.46
N CYS A 185 3.74 0.22 -9.04
CA CYS A 185 2.90 -0.86 -8.54
C CYS A 185 3.67 -2.19 -8.41
N ALA A 186 4.71 -2.43 -9.21
CA ALA A 186 5.57 -3.59 -9.06
C ALA A 186 6.40 -3.52 -7.77
N ASP A 187 6.89 -2.33 -7.42
CA ASP A 187 7.68 -2.11 -6.20
C ASP A 187 6.83 -1.96 -4.93
N SER A 188 5.52 -1.87 -5.06
CA SER A 188 4.57 -1.77 -3.95
C SER A 188 3.80 -3.08 -3.77
N TRP A 189 2.55 -3.15 -4.22
CA TRP A 189 1.74 -4.36 -4.05
C TRP A 189 2.27 -5.58 -4.80
N GLY A 190 2.85 -5.41 -5.98
CA GLY A 190 3.47 -6.51 -6.73
C GLY A 190 4.56 -7.20 -5.93
N ARG A 191 5.51 -6.41 -5.37
CA ARG A 191 6.58 -6.92 -4.52
C ARG A 191 6.05 -7.55 -3.24
N ALA A 192 5.07 -6.91 -2.60
CA ALA A 192 4.47 -7.44 -1.38
C ALA A 192 3.73 -8.76 -1.63
N LEU A 193 2.99 -8.88 -2.74
CA LEU A 193 2.33 -10.13 -3.17
C LEU A 193 3.35 -11.23 -3.48
N ALA A 194 4.40 -10.92 -4.26
CA ALA A 194 5.39 -11.89 -4.68
C ALA A 194 6.30 -12.37 -3.54
N THR A 195 6.65 -11.49 -2.59
CA THR A 195 7.68 -11.78 -1.57
C THR A 195 7.10 -12.00 -0.17
N ARG A 196 5.84 -11.67 0.06
CA ARG A 196 5.21 -11.65 1.40
C ARG A 196 5.98 -10.79 2.40
N LYS A 197 6.58 -9.70 1.95
CA LYS A 197 7.31 -8.73 2.78
C LYS A 197 6.69 -7.35 2.65
N THR A 198 6.84 -6.54 3.70
CA THR A 198 6.46 -5.12 3.65
C THR A 198 7.25 -4.41 2.55
N SER A 199 6.54 -3.64 1.75
CA SER A 199 7.06 -2.80 0.69
C SER A 199 6.56 -1.38 0.87
N ILE A 200 7.46 -0.41 0.69
CA ILE A 200 7.16 1.03 0.75
C ILE A 200 7.64 1.62 -0.56
N SER A 201 6.80 2.41 -1.20
CA SER A 201 7.11 2.96 -2.53
C SER A 201 6.44 4.32 -2.75
N ILE A 202 6.93 5.03 -3.74
CA ILE A 202 6.32 6.25 -4.27
C ILE A 202 5.48 5.89 -5.49
N PRO A 203 4.17 6.19 -5.50
CA PRO A 203 3.29 5.92 -6.63
C PRO A 203 3.77 6.57 -7.93
N CYS A 204 3.72 5.83 -9.04
CA CYS A 204 4.17 6.27 -10.35
C CYS A 204 3.19 7.22 -11.03
N TYR A 205 3.58 7.73 -12.20
CA TYR A 205 2.73 8.59 -13.04
C TYR A 205 1.36 7.95 -13.34
N ALA A 206 1.34 6.65 -13.67
CA ALA A 206 0.09 5.96 -13.99
C ALA A 206 -0.85 5.80 -12.78
N GLU A 207 -0.30 5.56 -11.58
CA GLU A 207 -1.10 5.51 -10.35
C GLU A 207 -1.71 6.88 -10.04
N ARG A 208 -1.00 7.98 -10.30
CA ARG A 208 -1.52 9.33 -10.16
C ARG A 208 -2.58 9.63 -11.21
N ARG A 209 -2.28 9.39 -12.49
CA ARG A 209 -3.18 9.70 -13.61
C ARG A 209 -4.43 8.85 -13.65
N TYR A 210 -4.32 7.52 -13.43
CA TYR A 210 -5.43 6.57 -13.57
C TYR A 210 -6.01 6.13 -12.23
N GLY A 211 -5.23 6.22 -11.17
CA GLY A 211 -5.61 5.85 -9.81
C GLY A 211 -5.92 7.05 -8.91
N GLY A 212 -5.78 8.29 -9.39
CA GLY A 212 -6.09 9.49 -8.62
C GLY A 212 -5.28 9.60 -7.33
N VAL A 213 -4.04 9.09 -7.32
CA VAL A 213 -3.14 9.21 -6.17
C VAL A 213 -2.64 10.63 -6.10
N ALA A 214 -2.74 11.28 -4.94
CA ALA A 214 -2.28 12.64 -4.73
C ALA A 214 -0.74 12.73 -4.71
N ASP A 215 -0.22 13.94 -5.02
CA ASP A 215 1.22 14.13 -5.19
C ASP A 215 2.01 13.93 -3.89
N ASP A 216 1.38 14.14 -2.76
CA ASP A 216 1.94 13.95 -1.42
C ASP A 216 1.68 12.54 -0.82
N GLU A 217 1.12 11.61 -1.60
CA GLU A 217 0.88 10.24 -1.14
C GLU A 217 2.05 9.30 -1.46
N MET A 218 2.39 8.49 -0.46
CA MET A 218 3.21 7.29 -0.52
C MET A 218 2.33 6.05 -0.35
N LEU A 219 2.84 4.88 -0.69
CA LEU A 219 2.15 3.61 -0.54
C LEU A 219 2.93 2.66 0.36
N VAL A 220 2.22 2.07 1.32
CA VAL A 220 2.69 0.95 2.14
C VAL A 220 1.83 -0.26 1.81
N ALA A 221 2.49 -1.38 1.46
CA ALA A 221 1.87 -2.68 1.26
C ALA A 221 2.58 -3.72 2.14
N CYS A 222 1.85 -4.51 2.91
CA CYS A 222 2.45 -5.45 3.85
C CYS A 222 1.56 -6.69 4.09
N PRO A 223 2.15 -7.82 4.53
CA PRO A 223 1.37 -8.96 5.01
C PRO A 223 0.47 -8.59 6.19
N PRO A 224 -0.67 -9.29 6.38
CA PRO A 224 -1.61 -9.00 7.46
C PRO A 224 -1.02 -8.99 8.87
N ASP A 225 -0.06 -9.87 9.15
CA ASP A 225 0.64 -9.93 10.45
C ASP A 225 1.56 -8.69 10.67
N GLU A 226 2.18 -8.17 9.61
CA GLU A 226 2.93 -6.91 9.69
C GLU A 226 2.00 -5.70 9.80
N PHE A 227 0.84 -5.73 9.13
CA PHE A 227 -0.17 -4.67 9.27
C PHE A 227 -0.64 -4.56 10.74
N ARG A 228 -1.01 -5.68 11.37
CA ARG A 228 -1.36 -5.73 12.80
C ARG A 228 -0.24 -5.15 13.66
N ARG A 229 1.00 -5.61 13.49
CA ARG A 229 2.14 -5.12 14.26
C ARG A 229 2.36 -3.62 14.11
N GLY A 230 2.21 -3.09 12.90
CA GLY A 230 2.35 -1.66 12.62
C GLY A 230 1.31 -0.83 13.37
N VAL A 231 0.05 -1.26 13.34
CA VAL A 231 -1.05 -0.55 14.03
C VAL A 231 -0.89 -0.61 15.55
N GLU A 232 -0.65 -1.79 16.11
CA GLU A 232 -0.46 -1.97 17.57
C GLU A 232 0.75 -1.16 18.09
N GLY A 233 1.86 -1.17 17.34
CA GLY A 233 3.03 -0.37 17.67
C GLY A 233 2.77 1.13 17.58
N LEU A 234 2.05 1.57 16.54
CA LEU A 234 1.66 2.97 16.39
C LEU A 234 0.76 3.45 17.55
N GLU A 235 -0.14 2.61 18.02
CA GLU A 235 -0.95 2.91 19.21
C GLU A 235 -0.10 3.07 20.47
N ALA A 236 0.85 2.16 20.68
CA ALA A 236 1.76 2.25 21.80
C ALA A 236 2.58 3.55 21.77
N LEU A 237 3.07 3.96 20.59
CA LEU A 237 3.76 5.22 20.39
C LEU A 237 2.85 6.43 20.62
N SER A 238 1.60 6.37 20.16
CA SER A 238 0.62 7.44 20.35
C SER A 238 0.34 7.72 21.84
N LYS A 239 0.31 6.68 22.67
CA LYS A 239 0.11 6.79 24.13
C LYS A 239 1.24 7.56 24.85
N VAL A 240 2.45 7.56 24.27
CA VAL A 240 3.59 8.30 24.81
C VAL A 240 3.85 9.63 24.08
N GLY A 241 2.89 10.10 23.28
CA GLY A 241 2.95 11.41 22.62
C GLY A 241 3.53 11.40 21.20
N LEU A 242 4.06 10.29 20.70
CA LEU A 242 4.54 10.17 19.31
C LEU A 242 3.36 9.85 18.37
N ARG A 243 2.67 10.89 17.93
CA ARG A 243 1.37 10.78 17.24
C ARG A 243 1.28 11.70 16.02
N TYR A 244 0.30 11.41 15.17
CA TYR A 244 -0.06 12.27 14.04
C TYR A 244 -1.17 13.27 14.44
N PRO A 245 -1.15 14.54 14.00
CA PRO A 245 -0.07 15.13 13.21
C PRO A 245 1.21 15.30 14.03
N ILE A 246 2.35 15.19 13.35
CA ILE A 246 3.65 15.45 13.98
C ILE A 246 3.77 16.97 14.21
N PRO A 247 3.93 17.42 15.46
CA PRO A 247 4.03 18.87 15.71
C PRO A 247 5.33 19.41 15.10
N PRO A 248 5.25 20.43 14.23
CA PRO A 248 6.44 21.07 13.74
C PRO A 248 7.03 21.98 14.83
N TYR A 249 8.28 21.77 15.18
CA TYR A 249 9.06 22.77 15.89
C TYR A 249 9.83 23.60 14.86
N GLY A 250 9.80 24.91 15.01
CA GLY A 250 10.64 25.80 14.21
C GLY A 250 12.11 25.43 14.43
N ALA A 251 12.82 25.09 13.37
CA ALA A 251 14.25 24.87 13.46
C ALA A 251 14.91 26.15 14.03
N ASN A 252 15.72 26.04 15.05
CA ASN A 252 16.44 27.12 15.71
C ASN A 252 15.62 28.10 16.60
N MET A 253 14.37 27.79 16.89
CA MET A 253 13.66 28.52 17.94
C MET A 253 13.53 27.61 19.15
N ASP A 254 14.07 28.07 20.29
CA ASP A 254 13.56 27.55 21.56
C ASP A 254 12.13 28.05 21.69
N PRO A 255 11.11 27.17 21.53
CA PRO A 255 9.73 27.61 21.62
C PRO A 255 9.37 28.16 23.02
N ALA A 256 10.21 27.91 24.01
CA ALA A 256 10.07 28.46 25.35
C ALA A 256 10.59 29.90 25.41
N GLU A 257 11.62 30.27 24.64
CA GLU A 257 12.25 31.59 24.68
C GLU A 257 11.35 32.63 23.98
N GLY A 258 10.44 33.21 24.66
CA GLY A 258 9.51 34.21 24.17
C GLY A 258 8.05 33.77 24.17
N MET A 259 7.76 32.48 24.20
CA MET A 259 6.40 31.98 24.34
C MET A 259 5.91 32.06 25.78
N ASP A 260 6.77 31.97 26.75
CA ASP A 260 6.47 32.17 28.19
C ASP A 260 5.76 33.48 28.44
N VAL A 261 6.16 34.56 27.75
CA VAL A 261 5.57 35.89 27.92
C VAL A 261 4.25 35.97 27.18
N SER A 262 4.09 35.34 26.01
CA SER A 262 2.92 35.48 25.16
C SER A 262 1.78 34.52 25.55
N TYR A 263 2.10 33.35 26.10
CA TYR A 263 1.13 32.30 26.36
C TYR A 263 0.98 31.90 27.84
N GLY A 264 1.58 32.68 28.74
CA GLY A 264 1.49 32.40 30.17
C GLY A 264 2.07 31.06 30.63
N ALA A 265 2.95 30.48 29.84
CA ALA A 265 3.71 29.30 30.21
C ALA A 265 4.78 29.62 31.26
N GLY A 266 4.62 30.71 31.97
CA GLY A 266 5.50 31.20 33.01
C GLY A 266 5.54 30.25 34.19
N GLY A 267 6.41 29.29 34.15
CA GLY A 267 6.98 28.76 35.35
C GLY A 267 7.62 29.93 36.11
N LYS A 268 7.28 30.09 37.39
CA LYS A 268 7.83 31.08 38.26
C LYS A 268 9.31 31.26 38.02
N ARG A 269 9.74 32.39 37.47
CA ARG A 269 11.15 32.78 37.56
C ARG A 269 11.44 32.92 39.06
N SER A 270 12.18 31.98 39.61
CA SER A 270 12.77 32.16 40.92
C SER A 270 13.72 33.37 40.82
N ALA A 271 13.42 34.38 41.59
CA ALA A 271 14.24 35.56 41.82
C ALA A 271 15.61 35.16 42.38
#